data_d5c2fc2a05fa1146560cc04ffc254f29
#
_entry.id   d5c2fc2a05fa1146560cc04ffc254f29
#
_cell.length_a   1.000
_cell.length_b   1.000
_cell.length_c   1.000
_cell.angle_alpha   90.00
_cell.angle_beta   90.00
_cell.angle_gamma   90.00
#
_symmetry.space_group_name_H-M   'P 1'
#
loop_
_entity.id
_entity.type
_entity.pdbx_description
1 polymer ?
#
loop_
_entity_poly.entity_id
_entity_poly.type
_entity_poly.pdbx_seq_one_letter_code
_entity_poly.pdbx_strand_id
1 'polypeptide(L)'
;MRTLVRRMVLENWQVSSSVFDLDEQGYGTVVYQIEAKYGTFSYVLFSHYLDPENRNDRVIADQWDLTMALCEGTVDTEQLDFLRNNVPKQEAGRVDSRVLVLSRANRSARTFEYVVNELANGHQPNVDVIAEVGYLYRTTAAYGSGKLGMADWEKVRTKHRDFARPFAAEMFTCYMLRHFSMQQADYLAAQRAPKNTVSLHEDIKRYIGIGNSTGLGMAPFLINHPLLINQWIEMRETALATVVAASESGVDEATLARL
;
A
#
# COMPACT_ATOMS: atom_id res chain seq x y z
N MET A 1 7.99 -6.74 7.28
CA MET A 1 8.14 -5.28 7.32
C MET A 1 9.42 -4.84 8.04
N ARG A 2 9.63 -5.15 9.32
CA ARG A 2 10.87 -4.77 10.04
C ARG A 2 12.15 -5.16 9.29
N THR A 3 12.22 -6.37 8.73
CA THR A 3 13.34 -6.85 7.93
C THR A 3 13.51 -6.02 6.65
N LEU A 4 12.41 -5.68 5.97
CA LEU A 4 12.45 -4.83 4.77
C LEU A 4 12.95 -3.42 5.12
N VAL A 5 12.36 -2.77 6.14
CA VAL A 5 12.75 -1.41 6.54
C VAL A 5 14.22 -1.36 6.99
N ARG A 6 14.67 -2.34 7.77
CA ARG A 6 16.09 -2.44 8.16
C ARG A 6 17.00 -2.59 6.94
N ARG A 7 16.58 -3.41 5.98
CA ARG A 7 17.33 -3.59 4.74
C ARG A 7 17.39 -2.31 3.93
N MET A 8 16.27 -1.60 3.78
CA MET A 8 16.22 -0.29 3.11
C MET A 8 17.23 0.69 3.71
N VAL A 9 17.28 0.76 5.06
CA VAL A 9 18.26 1.61 5.76
C VAL A 9 19.70 1.14 5.53
N LEU A 10 19.99 -0.14 5.69
CA LEU A 10 21.33 -0.71 5.53
C LEU A 10 21.85 -0.61 4.08
N GLU A 11 20.97 -0.71 3.12
CA GLU A 11 21.28 -0.62 1.69
C GLU A 11 21.13 0.81 1.16
N ASN A 12 20.82 1.75 2.03
CA ASN A 12 20.67 3.18 1.71
C ASN A 12 19.67 3.45 0.57
N TRP A 13 18.49 2.82 0.60
CA TRP A 13 17.45 3.11 -0.37
C TRP A 13 17.00 4.56 -0.25
N GLN A 14 16.92 5.24 -1.38
CA GLN A 14 16.44 6.61 -1.44
C GLN A 14 15.01 6.63 -1.96
N VAL A 15 14.14 7.38 -1.30
CA VAL A 15 12.77 7.61 -1.72
C VAL A 15 12.57 9.11 -1.87
N SER A 16 12.22 9.54 -3.06
CA SER A 16 11.93 10.95 -3.37
C SER A 16 10.58 11.06 -4.07
N SER A 17 9.91 12.19 -3.89
CA SER A 17 8.70 12.50 -4.66
C SER A 17 9.10 13.21 -5.96
N SER A 18 8.87 12.57 -7.10
CA SER A 18 9.09 13.17 -8.43
C SER A 18 7.87 13.95 -8.93
N VAL A 19 6.68 13.53 -8.51
CA VAL A 19 5.41 14.23 -8.77
C VAL A 19 4.59 14.23 -7.48
N PHE A 20 4.08 15.39 -7.10
CA PHE A 20 3.12 15.54 -6.01
C PHE A 20 2.09 16.59 -6.42
N ASP A 21 1.17 16.17 -7.28
CA ASP A 21 0.17 17.02 -7.89
C ASP A 21 -1.21 16.62 -7.35
N LEU A 22 -1.59 17.26 -6.26
CA LEU A 22 -2.89 17.09 -5.60
C LEU A 22 -3.60 18.43 -5.55
N ASP A 23 -4.90 18.40 -5.81
CA ASP A 23 -5.78 19.56 -5.59
C ASP A 23 -6.01 19.84 -4.10
N GLU A 24 -6.75 20.92 -3.79
CA GLU A 24 -7.06 21.33 -2.42
C GLU A 24 -7.85 20.27 -1.63
N GLN A 25 -8.50 19.33 -2.30
CA GLN A 25 -9.22 18.22 -1.72
C GLN A 25 -8.36 16.95 -1.59
N GLY A 26 -7.12 16.99 -2.09
CA GLY A 26 -6.17 15.88 -2.02
C GLY A 26 -6.37 14.84 -3.13
N TYR A 27 -7.04 15.19 -4.23
CA TYR A 27 -7.18 14.35 -5.42
C TYR A 27 -6.11 14.69 -6.44
N GLY A 28 -5.66 13.68 -7.18
CA GLY A 28 -4.63 13.90 -8.19
C GLY A 28 -3.64 12.76 -8.31
N THR A 29 -2.40 13.10 -8.64
CA THR A 29 -1.35 12.13 -8.96
C THR A 29 -0.11 12.36 -8.11
N VAL A 30 0.43 11.27 -7.54
CA VAL A 30 1.71 11.28 -6.83
C VAL A 30 2.60 10.18 -7.39
N VAL A 31 3.86 10.49 -7.61
CA VAL A 31 4.89 9.54 -8.03
C VAL A 31 6.06 9.64 -7.08
N TYR A 32 6.40 8.53 -6.45
CA TYR A 32 7.66 8.38 -5.74
C TYR A 32 8.65 7.61 -6.58
N GLN A 33 9.86 8.15 -6.66
CA GLN A 33 11.01 7.47 -7.22
C GLN A 33 11.76 6.75 -6.09
N ILE A 34 12.11 5.49 -6.29
CA ILE A 34 12.81 4.67 -5.33
C ILE A 34 14.10 4.16 -5.96
N GLU A 35 15.22 4.61 -5.42
CA GLU A 35 16.54 4.08 -5.76
C GLU A 35 16.88 3.00 -4.75
N ALA A 36 16.77 1.73 -5.16
CA ALA A 36 17.11 0.57 -4.35
C ALA A 36 18.51 0.06 -4.70
N LYS A 37 18.98 -0.97 -4.01
CA LYS A 37 20.35 -1.50 -4.19
C LYS A 37 20.59 -2.08 -5.59
N TYR A 38 19.60 -2.71 -6.18
CA TYR A 38 19.75 -3.45 -7.44
C TYR A 38 18.90 -2.89 -8.58
N GLY A 39 18.10 -1.86 -8.31
CA GLY A 39 17.25 -1.26 -9.33
C GLY A 39 16.54 -0.02 -8.88
N THR A 40 15.97 0.67 -9.84
CA THR A 40 15.11 1.83 -9.66
C THR A 40 13.67 1.40 -9.84
N PHE A 41 12.78 1.95 -9.01
CA PHE A 41 11.36 1.68 -9.07
C PHE A 41 10.58 2.99 -8.95
N SER A 42 9.36 2.98 -9.47
CA SER A 42 8.41 4.07 -9.28
C SER A 42 7.15 3.54 -8.57
N TYR A 43 6.70 4.26 -7.55
CA TYR A 43 5.42 4.00 -6.92
C TYR A 43 4.45 5.11 -7.29
N VAL A 44 3.50 4.77 -8.15
CA VAL A 44 2.52 5.69 -8.72
C VAL A 44 1.21 5.56 -7.96
N LEU A 45 0.65 6.70 -7.55
CA LEU A 45 -0.65 6.77 -6.88
C LEU A 45 -1.56 7.74 -7.62
N PHE A 46 -2.81 7.32 -7.78
CA PHE A 46 -3.90 8.18 -8.24
C PHE A 46 -4.93 8.28 -7.10
N SER A 47 -5.14 9.49 -6.61
CA SER A 47 -6.16 9.80 -5.61
C SER A 47 -7.42 10.28 -6.31
N HIS A 48 -8.54 9.63 -6.01
CA HIS A 48 -9.81 9.83 -6.67
C HIS A 48 -10.86 10.40 -5.73
N TYR A 49 -11.77 11.20 -6.27
CA TYR A 49 -13.00 11.51 -5.57
C TYR A 49 -13.84 10.24 -5.44
N LEU A 50 -14.25 9.96 -4.23
CA LEU A 50 -15.22 8.92 -3.93
C LEU A 50 -16.40 9.56 -3.22
N ASP A 51 -17.58 9.46 -3.82
CA ASP A 51 -18.80 9.96 -3.25
C ASP A 51 -19.02 9.36 -1.84
N PRO A 52 -19.24 10.21 -0.82
CA PRO A 52 -19.50 9.73 0.55
C PRO A 52 -20.64 8.71 0.66
N GLU A 53 -21.67 8.79 -0.20
CA GLU A 53 -22.77 7.84 -0.24
C GLU A 53 -22.33 6.43 -0.69
N ASN A 54 -21.28 6.35 -1.48
CA ASN A 54 -20.68 5.08 -1.92
C ASN A 54 -19.66 4.51 -0.92
N ARG A 55 -19.35 5.27 0.16
CA ARG A 55 -18.48 4.79 1.22
C ARG A 55 -19.23 3.82 2.11
N ASN A 56 -18.91 2.56 1.99
CA ASN A 56 -19.40 1.56 2.90
C ASN A 56 -18.24 0.79 3.52
N ASP A 57 -18.42 0.29 4.73
CA ASP A 57 -17.43 -0.52 5.44
C ASP A 57 -17.40 -1.98 4.93
N ARG A 58 -18.14 -2.30 3.89
CA ARG A 58 -18.18 -3.64 3.32
C ARG A 58 -16.89 -3.93 2.55
N VAL A 59 -16.48 -5.16 2.60
CA VAL A 59 -15.17 -5.67 2.11
C VAL A 59 -15.03 -5.54 0.58
N ILE A 60 -16.13 -5.46 -0.15
CA ILE A 60 -16.16 -5.36 -1.62
C ILE A 60 -16.65 -3.96 -1.97
N ALA A 61 -15.72 -3.06 -2.22
CA ALA A 61 -16.03 -1.75 -2.77
C ALA A 61 -15.80 -1.81 -4.29
N ASP A 62 -16.74 -1.27 -5.04
CA ASP A 62 -16.61 -1.12 -6.50
C ASP A 62 -15.79 0.12 -6.86
N GLN A 63 -15.57 1.01 -5.89
CA GLN A 63 -14.85 2.26 -6.04
C GLN A 63 -13.76 2.40 -4.97
N TRP A 64 -12.73 3.17 -5.31
CA TRP A 64 -11.52 3.28 -4.49
C TRP A 64 -11.11 4.75 -4.33
N ASP A 65 -10.67 5.11 -3.13
CA ASP A 65 -10.04 6.41 -2.88
C ASP A 65 -8.67 6.50 -3.56
N LEU A 66 -7.96 5.39 -3.60
CA LEU A 66 -6.64 5.30 -4.23
C LEU A 66 -6.53 4.08 -5.13
N THR A 67 -5.88 4.26 -6.27
CA THR A 67 -5.33 3.20 -7.09
C THR A 67 -3.83 3.41 -7.26
N MET A 68 -3.05 2.35 -7.21
CA MET A 68 -1.61 2.45 -7.13
C MET A 68 -0.91 1.35 -7.91
N ALA A 69 0.28 1.67 -8.42
CA ALA A 69 1.16 0.71 -9.09
C ALA A 69 2.59 0.85 -8.59
N LEU A 70 3.23 -0.27 -8.30
CA LEU A 70 4.69 -0.36 -8.19
C LEU A 70 5.24 -0.81 -9.53
N CYS A 71 6.08 0.01 -10.13
CA CYS A 71 6.63 -0.21 -11.47
C CYS A 71 8.15 -0.34 -11.42
N GLU A 72 8.71 -1.13 -12.33
CA GLU A 72 10.13 -1.17 -12.61
C GLU A 72 10.58 0.10 -13.35
N GLY A 73 11.67 0.69 -12.92
CA GLY A 73 12.25 1.88 -13.53
C GLY A 73 11.50 3.18 -13.22
N THR A 74 11.84 4.21 -13.99
CA THR A 74 11.18 5.52 -13.94
C THR A 74 9.98 5.51 -14.88
N VAL A 75 8.85 6.04 -14.43
CA VAL A 75 7.67 6.23 -15.28
C VAL A 75 7.78 7.56 -16.03
N ASP A 76 7.51 7.53 -17.34
CA ASP A 76 7.34 8.70 -18.17
C ASP A 76 5.85 9.12 -18.27
N THR A 77 5.58 10.19 -18.97
CA THR A 77 4.23 10.73 -19.12
C THR A 77 3.29 9.75 -19.84
N GLU A 78 3.78 9.06 -20.86
CA GLU A 78 2.99 8.09 -21.63
C GLU A 78 2.57 6.91 -20.73
N GLN A 79 3.52 6.37 -19.97
CA GLN A 79 3.23 5.31 -19.02
C GLN A 79 2.30 5.78 -17.90
N LEU A 80 2.46 7.01 -17.43
CA LEU A 80 1.59 7.57 -16.40
C LEU A 80 0.15 7.66 -16.87
N ASP A 81 -0.07 8.14 -18.10
CA ASP A 81 -1.40 8.21 -18.71
C ASP A 81 -1.99 6.82 -18.96
N PHE A 82 -1.17 5.87 -19.39
CA PHE A 82 -1.58 4.48 -19.52
C PHE A 82 -2.03 3.91 -18.16
N LEU A 83 -1.24 4.10 -17.10
CA LEU A 83 -1.57 3.61 -15.76
C LEU A 83 -2.85 4.25 -15.23
N ARG A 84 -3.02 5.56 -15.40
CA ARG A 84 -4.23 6.28 -14.95
C ARG A 84 -5.51 5.65 -15.50
N ASN A 85 -5.47 5.17 -16.72
CA ASN A 85 -6.63 4.56 -17.39
C ASN A 85 -6.79 3.05 -17.11
N ASN A 86 -5.74 2.36 -16.69
CA ASN A 86 -5.73 0.89 -16.62
C ASN A 86 -5.64 0.35 -15.18
N VAL A 87 -4.90 0.99 -14.29
CA VAL A 87 -4.78 0.54 -12.89
C VAL A 87 -6.13 0.44 -12.18
N PRO A 88 -7.09 1.37 -12.36
CA PRO A 88 -8.40 1.24 -11.73
C PRO A 88 -9.17 -0.01 -12.15
N LYS A 89 -8.99 -0.48 -13.37
CA LYS A 89 -9.71 -1.65 -13.91
C LYS A 89 -9.14 -2.97 -13.42
N GLN A 90 -7.86 -3.02 -13.15
CA GLN A 90 -7.11 -4.14 -12.56
C GLN A 90 -7.45 -5.52 -13.12
N GLU A 91 -7.63 -5.61 -14.42
CA GLU A 91 -7.89 -6.87 -15.08
C GLU A 91 -6.60 -7.44 -15.66
N ALA A 92 -6.49 -8.77 -15.62
CA ALA A 92 -5.35 -9.47 -16.17
C ALA A 92 -5.11 -9.11 -17.65
N GLY A 93 -3.84 -8.90 -18.01
CA GLY A 93 -3.42 -8.61 -19.38
C GLY A 93 -3.62 -7.16 -19.82
N ARG A 94 -4.11 -6.28 -18.95
CA ARG A 94 -4.30 -4.86 -19.27
C ARG A 94 -3.21 -3.95 -18.75
N VAL A 95 -2.23 -4.50 -18.07
CA VAL A 95 -1.18 -3.73 -17.40
C VAL A 95 0.15 -3.95 -18.12
N ASP A 96 0.95 -2.89 -18.17
CA ASP A 96 2.32 -2.92 -18.70
C ASP A 96 3.17 -3.99 -17.97
N SER A 97 4.07 -4.64 -18.70
CA SER A 97 4.96 -5.67 -18.17
C SER A 97 5.94 -5.17 -17.09
N ARG A 98 6.12 -3.85 -16.98
CA ARG A 98 6.93 -3.20 -15.94
C ARG A 98 6.19 -3.08 -14.60
N VAL A 99 4.88 -3.32 -14.56
CA VAL A 99 4.10 -3.28 -13.33
C VAL A 99 4.36 -4.54 -12.51
N LEU A 100 4.85 -4.35 -11.28
CA LEU A 100 5.16 -5.43 -10.35
C LEU A 100 4.00 -5.72 -9.41
N VAL A 101 3.39 -4.67 -8.86
CA VAL A 101 2.29 -4.78 -7.91
C VAL A 101 1.25 -3.71 -8.21
N LEU A 102 0.00 -4.11 -8.27
CA LEU A 102 -1.16 -3.23 -8.25
C LEU A 102 -1.78 -3.21 -6.87
N SER A 103 -2.24 -2.06 -6.44
CA SER A 103 -2.91 -1.90 -5.16
C SER A 103 -4.10 -0.96 -5.28
N ARG A 104 -5.05 -1.15 -4.39
CA ARG A 104 -6.19 -0.26 -4.17
C ARG A 104 -6.32 0.02 -2.70
N ALA A 105 -6.82 1.19 -2.35
CA ALA A 105 -7.04 1.51 -0.96
C ALA A 105 -8.25 2.42 -0.77
N ASN A 106 -8.90 2.25 0.37
CA ASN A 106 -9.93 3.15 0.83
C ASN A 106 -9.55 3.77 2.17
N ARG A 107 -9.88 5.05 2.33
CA ARG A 107 -9.67 5.76 3.58
C ARG A 107 -10.49 5.12 4.71
N SER A 108 -9.92 5.11 5.90
CA SER A 108 -10.70 4.99 7.13
C SER A 108 -11.43 6.32 7.34
N ALA A 109 -12.70 6.39 6.93
CA ALA A 109 -13.43 7.65 6.83
C ALA A 109 -13.36 8.49 8.12
N ARG A 110 -13.58 7.87 9.29
CA ARG A 110 -13.54 8.59 10.58
C ARG A 110 -12.14 8.94 11.02
N THR A 111 -11.22 7.97 11.00
CA THR A 111 -9.85 8.16 11.54
C THR A 111 -9.03 9.10 10.67
N PHE A 112 -9.15 9.01 9.34
CA PHE A 112 -8.45 9.92 8.45
C PHE A 112 -8.91 11.36 8.65
N GLU A 113 -10.22 11.59 8.65
CA GLU A 113 -10.81 12.91 8.83
C GLU A 113 -10.51 13.50 10.22
N TYR A 114 -10.56 12.67 11.26
CA TYR A 114 -10.16 13.07 12.60
C TYR A 114 -8.71 13.57 12.63
N VAL A 115 -7.77 12.80 12.06
CA VAL A 115 -6.35 13.21 12.04
C VAL A 115 -6.17 14.53 11.29
N VAL A 116 -6.77 14.68 10.12
CA VAL A 116 -6.67 15.92 9.32
C VAL A 116 -7.23 17.11 10.11
N ASN A 117 -8.35 16.96 10.79
CA ASN A 117 -8.97 18.04 11.56
C ASN A 117 -8.13 18.44 12.78
N GLU A 118 -7.58 17.47 13.53
CA GLU A 118 -6.70 17.78 14.65
C GLU A 118 -5.48 18.58 14.18
N LEU A 119 -4.81 18.13 13.11
CA LEU A 119 -3.66 18.82 12.55
C LEU A 119 -4.00 20.23 12.05
N ALA A 120 -5.13 20.40 11.37
CA ALA A 120 -5.62 21.70 10.91
C ALA A 120 -5.91 22.66 12.07
N ASN A 121 -6.34 22.14 13.23
CA ASN A 121 -6.59 22.92 14.44
C ASN A 121 -5.31 23.19 15.27
N GLY A 122 -4.15 22.78 14.79
CA GLY A 122 -2.88 22.97 15.49
C GLY A 122 -2.60 21.95 16.60
N HIS A 123 -3.33 20.84 16.60
CA HIS A 123 -3.21 19.80 17.61
C HIS A 123 -2.65 18.50 17.02
N GLN A 124 -1.96 17.74 17.86
CA GLN A 124 -1.64 16.35 17.52
C GLN A 124 -2.85 15.45 17.83
N PRO A 125 -3.18 14.49 16.95
CA PRO A 125 -4.26 13.57 17.24
C PRO A 125 -3.96 12.68 18.44
N ASN A 126 -5.00 12.31 19.19
CA ASN A 126 -4.88 11.42 20.33
C ASN A 126 -4.55 10.00 19.86
N VAL A 127 -3.49 9.44 20.46
CA VAL A 127 -2.99 8.09 20.16
C VAL A 127 -4.04 7.01 20.42
N ASP A 128 -4.82 7.14 21.49
CA ASP A 128 -5.83 6.13 21.85
C ASP A 128 -6.93 6.06 20.78
N VAL A 129 -7.35 7.22 20.24
CA VAL A 129 -8.32 7.28 19.15
C VAL A 129 -7.76 6.67 17.86
N ILE A 130 -6.48 6.94 17.55
CA ILE A 130 -5.81 6.30 16.41
C ILE A 130 -5.74 4.78 16.61
N ALA A 131 -5.40 4.34 17.82
CA ALA A 131 -5.19 2.92 18.14
C ALA A 131 -6.46 2.06 18.02
N GLU A 132 -7.65 2.65 18.17
CA GLU A 132 -8.93 1.94 17.97
C GLU A 132 -9.04 1.34 16.55
N VAL A 133 -8.46 2.01 15.54
CA VAL A 133 -8.48 1.59 14.12
C VAL A 133 -7.08 1.18 13.67
N GLY A 134 -6.05 1.93 14.03
CA GLY A 134 -4.65 1.68 13.77
C GLY A 134 -4.18 2.00 12.35
N TYR A 135 -5.00 2.60 11.49
CA TYR A 135 -4.63 2.95 10.13
C TYR A 135 -5.46 4.12 9.56
N LEU A 136 -4.87 4.83 8.59
CA LEU A 136 -5.55 5.87 7.81
C LEU A 136 -6.13 5.30 6.52
N TYR A 137 -5.49 4.29 5.94
CA TYR A 137 -5.92 3.60 4.73
C TYR A 137 -5.91 2.09 4.90
N ARG A 138 -6.87 1.42 4.24
CA ARG A 138 -6.95 -0.03 4.11
C ARG A 138 -6.71 -0.40 2.65
N THR A 139 -5.79 -1.33 2.39
CA THR A 139 -5.35 -1.71 1.04
C THR A 139 -5.66 -3.15 0.68
N THR A 140 -5.77 -3.39 -0.61
CA THR A 140 -5.66 -4.70 -1.25
C THR A 140 -4.58 -4.61 -2.32
N ALA A 141 -3.68 -5.57 -2.38
CA ALA A 141 -2.60 -5.62 -3.36
C ALA A 141 -2.68 -6.88 -4.21
N ALA A 142 -2.25 -6.77 -5.47
CA ALA A 142 -2.13 -7.86 -6.42
C ALA A 142 -0.83 -7.70 -7.23
N TYR A 143 -0.22 -8.81 -7.62
CA TYR A 143 1.02 -8.80 -8.38
C TYR A 143 0.80 -8.77 -9.90
N GLY A 144 1.76 -8.20 -10.61
CA GLY A 144 1.84 -8.24 -12.07
C GLY A 144 0.62 -7.65 -12.76
N SER A 145 -0.12 -8.47 -13.47
CA SER A 145 -1.25 -8.05 -14.30
C SER A 145 -2.55 -7.73 -13.54
N GLY A 146 -2.51 -7.60 -12.24
CA GLY A 146 -3.67 -7.23 -11.42
C GLY A 146 -4.42 -8.41 -10.85
N LYS A 147 -3.92 -9.63 -11.01
CA LYS A 147 -4.44 -10.83 -10.33
C LYS A 147 -3.56 -11.20 -9.16
N LEU A 148 -4.17 -11.56 -8.05
CA LEU A 148 -3.50 -12.30 -7.00
C LEU A 148 -3.15 -13.68 -7.57
N GLY A 149 -1.89 -13.88 -7.94
CA GLY A 149 -1.42 -15.13 -8.50
C GLY A 149 -0.02 -15.48 -8.05
N MET A 150 0.19 -16.74 -7.72
CA MET A 150 1.52 -17.23 -7.31
C MET A 150 2.56 -17.06 -8.42
N ALA A 151 2.16 -17.20 -9.68
CA ALA A 151 3.03 -17.03 -10.83
C ALA A 151 3.62 -15.62 -10.95
N ASP A 152 2.88 -14.60 -10.53
CA ASP A 152 3.34 -13.21 -10.63
C ASP A 152 4.35 -12.86 -9.54
N TRP A 153 4.15 -13.32 -8.30
CA TRP A 153 5.15 -13.08 -7.25
C TRP A 153 6.47 -13.84 -7.54
N GLU A 154 6.41 -15.01 -8.16
CA GLU A 154 7.61 -15.74 -8.55
C GLU A 154 8.43 -14.96 -9.57
N LYS A 155 7.79 -14.34 -10.57
CA LYS A 155 8.46 -13.44 -11.52
C LYS A 155 9.11 -12.27 -10.80
N VAL A 156 8.41 -11.61 -9.88
CA VAL A 156 8.95 -10.50 -9.10
C VAL A 156 10.16 -10.95 -8.30
N ARG A 157 10.07 -12.08 -7.62
CA ARG A 157 11.14 -12.63 -6.79
C ARG A 157 12.40 -12.98 -7.57
N THR A 158 12.24 -13.59 -8.74
CA THR A 158 13.36 -14.06 -9.56
C THR A 158 14.01 -12.93 -10.35
N LYS A 159 13.23 -12.00 -10.86
CA LYS A 159 13.71 -10.89 -11.68
C LYS A 159 14.29 -9.74 -10.84
N HIS A 160 13.68 -9.44 -9.69
CA HIS A 160 14.02 -8.28 -8.88
C HIS A 160 14.63 -8.66 -7.53
N ARG A 161 15.96 -8.62 -7.45
CA ARG A 161 16.72 -8.99 -6.24
C ARG A 161 16.33 -8.17 -5.00
N ASP A 162 15.83 -6.95 -5.20
CA ASP A 162 15.34 -6.10 -4.11
C ASP A 162 14.06 -6.68 -3.48
N PHE A 163 13.31 -7.47 -4.22
CA PHE A 163 12.07 -8.12 -3.79
C PHE A 163 12.17 -9.66 -3.81
N ALA A 164 13.36 -10.20 -3.55
CA ALA A 164 13.62 -11.63 -3.64
C ALA A 164 12.84 -12.50 -2.64
N ARG A 165 12.34 -11.93 -1.55
CA ARG A 165 11.48 -12.63 -0.60
C ARG A 165 10.02 -12.59 -1.05
N PRO A 166 9.26 -13.69 -0.84
CA PRO A 166 7.81 -13.67 -1.04
C PRO A 166 7.17 -12.45 -0.37
N PHE A 167 6.20 -11.86 -1.02
CA PHE A 167 5.44 -10.70 -0.53
C PHE A 167 6.25 -9.43 -0.22
N ALA A 168 7.56 -9.40 -0.48
CA ALA A 168 8.38 -8.22 -0.19
C ALA A 168 7.93 -6.99 -0.98
N ALA A 169 7.58 -7.14 -2.27
CA ALA A 169 7.04 -6.06 -3.09
C ALA A 169 5.67 -5.58 -2.58
N GLU A 170 4.78 -6.52 -2.20
CA GLU A 170 3.48 -6.18 -1.58
C GLU A 170 3.69 -5.42 -0.26
N MET A 171 4.60 -5.88 0.58
CA MET A 171 4.94 -5.19 1.83
C MET A 171 5.53 -3.81 1.60
N PHE A 172 6.30 -3.65 0.53
CA PHE A 172 6.84 -2.36 0.14
C PHE A 172 5.71 -1.40 -0.30
N THR A 173 4.72 -1.88 -1.07
CA THR A 173 3.55 -1.05 -1.41
C THR A 173 2.77 -0.62 -0.17
N CYS A 174 2.62 -1.49 0.83
CA CYS A 174 2.01 -1.11 2.11
C CYS A 174 2.83 -0.03 2.84
N TYR A 175 4.17 -0.14 2.83
CA TYR A 175 5.05 0.86 3.41
C TYR A 175 4.89 2.22 2.70
N MET A 176 4.89 2.23 1.37
CA MET A 176 4.73 3.46 0.58
C MET A 176 3.34 4.07 0.73
N LEU A 177 2.29 3.26 0.78
CA LEU A 177 0.93 3.75 1.04
C LEU A 177 0.83 4.39 2.43
N ARG A 178 1.45 3.78 3.46
CA ARG A 178 1.52 4.40 4.78
C ARG A 178 2.21 5.76 4.73
N HIS A 179 3.34 5.84 4.05
CA HIS A 179 4.09 7.09 3.88
C HIS A 179 3.21 8.16 3.22
N PHE A 180 2.58 7.82 2.10
CA PHE A 180 1.65 8.72 1.41
C PHE A 180 0.46 9.12 2.30
N SER A 181 -0.13 8.20 3.03
CA SER A 181 -1.33 8.50 3.85
C SER A 181 -1.07 9.58 4.89
N MET A 182 0.12 9.59 5.50
CA MET A 182 0.52 10.62 6.45
C MET A 182 0.86 11.94 5.75
N GLN A 183 1.54 11.90 4.60
CA GLN A 183 1.80 13.10 3.81
C GLN A 183 0.50 13.75 3.31
N GLN A 184 -0.47 12.95 2.88
CA GLN A 184 -1.77 13.47 2.44
C GLN A 184 -2.55 14.09 3.60
N ALA A 185 -2.47 13.51 4.80
CA ALA A 185 -3.09 14.10 5.99
C ALA A 185 -2.47 15.46 6.33
N ASP A 186 -1.15 15.55 6.35
CA ASP A 186 -0.41 16.81 6.56
C ASP A 186 -0.76 17.85 5.47
N TYR A 187 -0.79 17.42 4.20
CA TYR A 187 -1.14 18.27 3.07
C TYR A 187 -2.55 18.86 3.20
N LEU A 188 -3.55 17.99 3.45
CA LEU A 188 -4.94 18.44 3.59
C LEU A 188 -5.16 19.34 4.81
N ALA A 189 -4.48 19.07 5.92
CA ALA A 189 -4.52 19.94 7.08
C ALA A 189 -3.99 21.34 6.75
N ALA A 190 -2.88 21.42 5.99
CA ALA A 190 -2.31 22.67 5.53
C ALA A 190 -3.22 23.42 4.55
N GLN A 191 -3.92 22.71 3.65
CA GLN A 191 -4.91 23.33 2.76
C GLN A 191 -6.09 23.92 3.56
N ARG A 192 -6.59 23.21 4.58
CA ARG A 192 -7.73 23.65 5.39
C ARG A 192 -7.40 24.84 6.30
N ALA A 193 -6.22 24.85 6.87
CA ALA A 193 -5.81 25.86 7.86
C ALA A 193 -4.34 26.26 7.74
N PRO A 194 -3.93 26.97 6.66
CA PRO A 194 -2.52 27.26 6.36
C PRO A 194 -1.74 27.98 7.48
N LYS A 195 -2.45 28.70 8.35
CA LYS A 195 -1.84 29.49 9.43
C LYS A 195 -1.74 28.76 10.76
N ASN A 196 -2.57 27.74 10.95
CA ASN A 196 -2.72 27.06 12.25
C ASN A 196 -2.25 25.60 12.22
N THR A 197 -2.09 25.04 11.03
CA THR A 197 -1.76 23.63 10.88
C THR A 197 -0.40 23.28 11.50
N VAL A 198 -0.34 22.06 12.03
CA VAL A 198 0.91 21.42 12.47
C VAL A 198 1.08 20.10 11.71
N SER A 199 2.32 19.70 11.47
CA SER A 199 2.61 18.40 10.89
C SER A 199 2.47 17.29 11.90
N LEU A 200 2.09 16.11 11.44
CA LEU A 200 1.95 14.92 12.26
C LEU A 200 3.30 14.55 12.91
N HIS A 201 3.33 14.49 14.24
CA HIS A 201 4.53 14.23 14.99
C HIS A 201 5.05 12.80 14.80
N GLU A 202 6.38 12.61 14.80
CA GLU A 202 7.01 11.30 14.59
C GLU A 202 6.58 10.25 15.62
N ASP A 203 6.35 10.66 16.88
CA ASP A 203 5.86 9.75 17.92
C ASP A 203 4.43 9.26 17.65
N ILE A 204 3.61 10.07 17.00
CA ILE A 204 2.26 9.68 16.61
C ILE A 204 2.29 8.77 15.37
N LYS A 205 3.16 9.05 14.41
CA LYS A 205 3.30 8.24 13.19
C LYS A 205 3.53 6.76 13.47
N ARG A 206 4.16 6.42 14.60
CA ARG A 206 4.40 5.01 14.98
C ARG A 206 3.12 4.21 15.27
N TYR A 207 2.02 4.87 15.58
CA TYR A 207 0.72 4.24 15.85
C TYR A 207 -0.14 4.09 14.58
N ILE A 208 0.30 4.64 13.47
CA ILE A 208 -0.39 4.56 12.19
C ILE A 208 0.21 3.45 11.34
N GLY A 209 -0.59 2.45 11.01
CA GLY A 209 -0.24 1.36 10.12
C GLY A 209 -1.00 1.43 8.80
N ILE A 210 -1.20 0.28 8.18
CA ILE A 210 -2.06 0.07 7.02
C ILE A 210 -3.00 -1.09 7.32
N GLY A 211 -4.29 -0.89 7.10
CA GLY A 211 -5.27 -1.95 7.10
C GLY A 211 -5.11 -2.83 5.85
N ASN A 212 -5.37 -4.13 5.97
CA ASN A 212 -5.30 -5.05 4.85
C ASN A 212 -6.60 -5.84 4.72
N SER A 213 -7.16 -5.87 3.52
CA SER A 213 -8.38 -6.62 3.18
C SER A 213 -8.12 -7.83 2.28
N THR A 214 -6.88 -8.28 2.12
CA THR A 214 -6.58 -9.53 1.41
C THR A 214 -6.93 -10.73 2.28
N GLY A 215 -7.75 -11.62 1.78
CA GLY A 215 -8.20 -12.97 2.16
C GLY A 215 -7.87 -13.64 3.52
N LEU A 216 -6.92 -13.14 4.27
CA LEU A 216 -6.55 -13.63 5.60
C LEU A 216 -7.22 -12.83 6.74
N GLY A 217 -8.32 -12.13 6.43
CA GLY A 217 -9.03 -11.29 7.40
C GLY A 217 -8.51 -9.86 7.46
N MET A 218 -9.30 -8.98 8.06
CA MET A 218 -8.94 -7.57 8.27
C MET A 218 -7.99 -7.43 9.45
N ALA A 219 -6.72 -7.83 9.28
CA ALA A 219 -5.70 -7.52 10.27
C ALA A 219 -5.13 -6.13 9.97
N PRO A 220 -5.20 -5.18 10.88
CA PRO A 220 -4.52 -3.90 10.72
C PRO A 220 -3.01 -4.15 10.65
N PHE A 221 -2.37 -3.59 9.61
CA PHE A 221 -0.93 -3.60 9.46
C PHE A 221 -0.33 -2.46 10.27
N LEU A 222 -0.08 -2.71 11.51
CA LEU A 222 0.66 -1.77 12.33
C LEU A 222 2.15 -1.95 12.07
N ILE A 223 2.74 -1.09 11.25
CA ILE A 223 4.18 -1.13 10.92
C ILE A 223 5.05 -1.07 12.17
N ASN A 224 4.53 -0.51 13.25
CA ASN A 224 5.23 -0.42 14.53
C ASN A 224 5.14 -1.66 15.41
N HIS A 225 4.28 -2.60 15.08
CA HIS A 225 4.21 -3.87 15.79
C HIS A 225 4.98 -4.95 15.02
N PRO A 226 6.32 -4.92 15.06
CA PRO A 226 7.16 -5.78 14.21
C PRO A 226 6.92 -7.26 14.48
N LEU A 227 6.50 -7.63 15.69
CA LEU A 227 6.20 -9.02 16.04
C LEU A 227 4.93 -9.49 15.31
N LEU A 228 3.86 -8.69 15.33
CA LEU A 228 2.62 -9.03 14.63
C LEU A 228 2.82 -9.11 13.12
N ILE A 229 3.59 -8.19 12.55
CA ILE A 229 3.91 -8.20 11.13
C ILE A 229 4.76 -9.41 10.76
N ASN A 230 5.77 -9.75 11.56
CA ASN A 230 6.58 -10.93 11.31
C ASN A 230 5.73 -12.20 11.38
N GLN A 231 4.89 -12.35 12.39
CA GLN A 231 3.97 -13.49 12.53
C GLN A 231 3.02 -13.61 11.33
N TRP A 232 2.50 -12.49 10.85
CA TRP A 232 1.62 -12.48 9.68
C TRP A 232 2.37 -12.88 8.40
N ILE A 233 3.59 -12.39 8.18
CA ILE A 233 4.44 -12.78 7.05
C ILE A 233 4.77 -14.27 7.13
N GLU A 234 5.22 -14.75 8.29
CA GLU A 234 5.56 -16.14 8.51
C GLU A 234 4.35 -17.06 8.29
N MET A 235 3.18 -16.67 8.76
CA MET A 235 1.95 -17.42 8.55
C MET A 235 1.57 -17.49 7.06
N ARG A 236 1.69 -16.39 6.31
CA ARG A 236 1.45 -16.39 4.86
C ARG A 236 2.47 -17.24 4.10
N GLU A 237 3.76 -17.12 4.45
CA GLU A 237 4.82 -17.93 3.83
C GLU A 237 4.64 -19.42 4.13
N THR A 238 4.24 -19.77 5.35
CA THR A 238 3.96 -21.14 5.74
C THR A 238 2.75 -21.69 5.00
N ALA A 239 1.66 -20.93 4.94
CA ALA A 239 0.45 -21.34 4.20
C ALA A 239 0.76 -21.59 2.74
N LEU A 240 1.54 -20.70 2.10
CA LEU A 240 1.96 -20.85 0.73
C LEU A 240 2.81 -22.10 0.52
N ALA A 241 3.83 -22.31 1.37
CA ALA A 241 4.67 -23.52 1.31
C ALA A 241 3.87 -24.80 1.46
N THR A 242 2.86 -24.79 2.35
CA THR A 242 1.96 -25.94 2.54
C THR A 242 1.14 -26.25 1.30
N VAL A 243 0.59 -25.22 0.64
CA VAL A 243 -0.18 -25.40 -0.60
C VAL A 243 0.72 -25.90 -1.74
N VAL A 244 1.91 -25.35 -1.89
CA VAL A 244 2.89 -25.80 -2.90
C VAL A 244 3.27 -27.27 -2.68
N ALA A 245 3.64 -27.65 -1.48
CA ALA A 245 4.01 -29.02 -1.12
C ALA A 245 2.85 -30.00 -1.35
N ALA A 246 1.62 -29.62 -1.01
CA ALA A 246 0.44 -30.42 -1.26
C ALA A 246 0.17 -30.61 -2.76
N SER A 247 0.33 -29.53 -3.54
CA SER A 247 0.20 -29.58 -5.01
C SER A 247 1.25 -30.51 -5.64
N GLU A 248 2.50 -30.43 -5.21
CA GLU A 248 3.59 -31.27 -5.71
C GLU A 248 3.43 -32.76 -5.30
N SER A 249 2.78 -33.03 -4.16
CA SER A 249 2.50 -34.40 -3.70
C SER A 249 1.30 -35.07 -4.40
N GLY A 250 0.62 -34.39 -5.30
CA GLY A 250 -0.51 -34.92 -6.04
C GLY A 250 -1.79 -35.04 -5.21
N VAL A 251 -1.93 -34.23 -4.19
CA VAL A 251 -3.17 -34.14 -3.39
C VAL A 251 -4.32 -33.69 -4.31
N ASP A 252 -5.51 -34.27 -4.12
CA ASP A 252 -6.68 -33.95 -4.91
C ASP A 252 -7.14 -32.49 -4.75
N GLU A 253 -7.81 -31.99 -5.78
CA GLU A 253 -8.25 -30.59 -5.84
C GLU A 253 -9.18 -30.18 -4.70
N ALA A 254 -10.01 -31.12 -4.19
CA ALA A 254 -10.92 -30.85 -3.07
C ALA A 254 -10.16 -30.66 -1.75
N THR A 255 -9.05 -31.37 -1.56
CA THR A 255 -8.16 -31.19 -0.42
C THR A 255 -7.36 -29.90 -0.53
N LEU A 256 -6.84 -29.57 -1.71
CA LEU A 256 -6.17 -28.28 -1.97
C LEU A 256 -7.07 -27.07 -1.70
N ALA A 257 -8.36 -27.18 -2.03
CA ALA A 257 -9.33 -26.12 -1.78
C ALA A 257 -9.63 -25.89 -0.28
N ARG A 258 -9.21 -26.78 0.61
CA ARG A 258 -9.38 -26.68 2.07
C ARG A 258 -8.13 -26.17 2.80
N LEU A 259 -6.98 -26.17 2.13
CA LEU A 259 -5.71 -25.63 2.64
C LEU A 259 -5.65 -24.13 2.42
#